data_a377b6cf0e93b865bfdda30da5635cf7
#
_entry.id   a377b6cf0e93b865bfdda30da5635cf7
#
_cell.length_a   1.000
_cell.length_b   1.000
_cell.length_c   1.000
_cell.angle_alpha   90.00
_cell.angle_beta   90.00
_cell.angle_gamma   90.00
#
_symmetry.space_group_name_H-M   'P 1'
#
loop_
_entity.id
_entity.type
_entity.pdbx_description
1 polymer ?
#
loop_
_entity_poly.entity_id
_entity_poly.type
_entity_poly.pdbx_seq_one_letter_code
_entity_poly.pdbx_strand_id
1 'polypeptide(L)'
;MAKKKSILGAILKIVLGILGLVVLVVVGGYCYLKFAMGIDIIDITNKLGLLAQTPSESEMISTPYEKEDGVEVLSSMFGSNDIVTRDGDKYNFNLEAYIQADLQVEPYLSDSDTASLFALFIDGVDANSIGIDEDLVKYISLKQIKFSNAVSTSSSTSVDINYIFAADLLSIKQTASEENAIIGFLVNKFVPDTLYLSSTFNIEFSKENYQDYTITNSSFIVNSLSQEQTNSVLDVLSLFSNEDLKETLPEKLNTMFCNALFGGDGKNGLVGSIKGVGSIEFIEQAQGVKMFIKKV
;
A
#
# COMPACT_ATOMS: atom_id res chain seq x y z
N MET A 1 -12.57 21.11 13.49
CA MET A 1 -11.58 20.51 12.59
C MET A 1 -11.16 19.17 13.16
N ALA A 2 -11.67 18.06 12.63
CA ALA A 2 -11.23 16.72 13.03
C ALA A 2 -9.80 16.53 12.48
N LYS A 3 -8.83 16.25 13.35
CA LYS A 3 -7.49 15.85 12.92
C LYS A 3 -7.63 14.59 12.07
N LYS A 4 -7.28 14.68 10.78
CA LYS A 4 -7.08 13.49 9.93
C LYS A 4 -6.06 12.60 10.65
N LYS A 5 -6.49 11.41 11.07
CA LYS A 5 -5.59 10.42 11.68
C LYS A 5 -4.74 9.83 10.55
N SER A 6 -3.45 10.08 10.58
CA SER A 6 -2.45 9.62 9.63
C SER A 6 -2.32 8.09 9.63
N ILE A 7 -2.14 7.47 8.46
CA ILE A 7 -1.84 6.02 8.33
C ILE A 7 -0.47 5.72 8.96
N LEU A 8 0.50 6.62 8.80
CA LEU A 8 1.76 6.54 9.54
C LEU A 8 1.52 6.55 11.05
N GLY A 9 0.59 7.39 11.52
CA GLY A 9 0.15 7.36 12.91
C GLY A 9 -0.41 5.99 13.33
N ALA A 10 -1.01 5.23 12.42
CA ALA A 10 -1.43 3.86 12.70
C ALA A 10 -0.23 2.89 12.73
N ILE A 11 0.65 2.94 11.74
CA ILE A 11 1.88 2.11 11.69
C ILE A 11 2.81 2.47 12.87
N LEU A 12 3.03 3.76 13.14
CA LEU A 12 3.81 4.21 14.29
C LEU A 12 3.18 3.79 15.61
N LYS A 13 1.84 3.81 15.73
CA LYS A 13 1.13 3.30 16.90
C LYS A 13 1.22 1.78 17.03
N ILE A 14 1.27 1.05 15.92
CA ILE A 14 1.53 -0.39 15.91
C ILE A 14 2.91 -0.65 16.51
N VAL A 15 3.93 0.01 16.01
CA VAL A 15 5.31 -0.11 16.50
C VAL A 15 5.42 0.36 17.95
N LEU A 16 4.83 1.52 18.30
CA LEU A 16 4.78 2.03 19.69
C LEU A 16 3.90 1.15 20.60
N GLY A 17 2.87 0.51 20.07
CA GLY A 17 2.04 -0.46 20.80
C GLY A 17 2.83 -1.71 21.16
N ILE A 18 3.61 -2.25 20.21
CA ILE A 18 4.55 -3.34 20.46
C ILE A 18 5.57 -2.92 21.53
N LEU A 19 6.13 -1.72 21.39
CA LEU A 19 7.05 -1.13 22.38
C LEU A 19 6.41 -0.95 23.76
N GLY A 20 5.21 -0.39 23.83
CA GLY A 20 4.47 -0.18 25.06
C GLY A 20 4.15 -1.47 25.80
N LEU A 21 3.76 -2.52 25.06
CA LEU A 21 3.50 -3.84 25.61
C LEU A 21 4.75 -4.43 26.27
N VAL A 22 5.85 -4.30 25.60
CA VAL A 22 7.11 -4.84 26.07
C VAL A 22 7.59 -4.15 27.34
N VAL A 23 7.45 -2.83 27.41
CA VAL A 23 7.73 -2.06 28.64
C VAL A 23 6.79 -2.48 29.78
N LEU A 24 5.51 -2.69 29.50
CA LEU A 24 4.54 -3.15 30.49
C LEU A 24 4.86 -4.55 31.01
N VAL A 25 5.34 -5.46 30.15
CA VAL A 25 5.75 -6.82 30.53
C VAL A 25 6.93 -6.82 31.49
N VAL A 26 7.92 -5.95 31.23
CA VAL A 26 9.14 -5.86 32.04
C VAL A 26 8.87 -5.12 33.37
N VAL A 27 8.02 -4.11 33.37
CA VAL A 27 7.81 -3.21 34.53
C VAL A 27 6.61 -3.56 35.37
N GLY A 28 5.57 -4.18 34.80
CA GLY A 28 4.26 -4.32 35.45
C GLY A 28 3.92 -5.68 36.11
N GLY A 29 4.78 -6.66 35.93
CA GLY A 29 4.56 -8.01 36.49
C GLY A 29 3.48 -8.81 35.74
N TYR A 30 3.89 -9.91 35.13
CA TYR A 30 3.04 -10.86 34.40
C TYR A 30 1.73 -11.22 35.11
N CYS A 31 1.80 -11.43 36.41
CA CYS A 31 0.60 -11.81 37.20
C CYS A 31 -0.48 -10.72 37.25
N TYR A 32 -0.08 -9.44 37.34
CA TYR A 32 -1.05 -8.36 37.40
C TYR A 32 -1.80 -8.19 36.09
N LEU A 33 -1.08 -8.23 34.96
CA LEU A 33 -1.68 -8.09 33.63
C LEU A 33 -2.62 -9.27 33.30
N LYS A 34 -2.22 -10.50 33.63
CA LYS A 34 -3.04 -11.68 33.37
C LYS A 34 -4.28 -11.77 34.30
N PHE A 35 -4.12 -11.55 35.60
CA PHE A 35 -5.20 -11.78 36.56
C PHE A 35 -6.05 -10.55 36.84
N ALA A 36 -5.50 -9.33 36.70
CA ALA A 36 -6.26 -8.11 36.96
C ALA A 36 -6.84 -7.48 35.66
N MET A 37 -6.19 -7.67 34.51
CA MET A 37 -6.60 -7.06 33.24
C MET A 37 -7.03 -8.09 32.17
N GLY A 38 -6.90 -9.39 32.45
CA GLY A 38 -7.25 -10.45 31.48
C GLY A 38 -6.31 -10.55 30.28
N ILE A 39 -5.14 -9.89 30.33
CA ILE A 39 -4.18 -9.83 29.22
C ILE A 39 -3.19 -11.00 29.33
N ASP A 40 -3.24 -11.95 28.39
CA ASP A 40 -2.27 -13.03 28.32
C ASP A 40 -1.04 -12.62 27.49
N ILE A 41 0.02 -12.21 28.19
CA ILE A 41 1.26 -11.74 27.58
C ILE A 41 1.96 -12.82 26.79
N ILE A 42 1.85 -14.10 27.17
CA ILE A 42 2.46 -15.20 26.43
C ILE A 42 1.76 -15.35 25.09
N ASP A 43 0.44 -15.29 25.05
CA ASP A 43 -0.35 -15.32 23.82
C ASP A 43 -0.01 -14.15 22.90
N ILE A 44 0.03 -12.94 23.45
CA ILE A 44 0.43 -11.72 22.72
C ILE A 44 1.85 -11.85 22.15
N THR A 45 2.80 -12.31 22.95
CA THR A 45 4.19 -12.47 22.53
C THR A 45 4.32 -13.50 21.40
N ASN A 46 3.56 -14.60 21.48
CA ASN A 46 3.54 -15.62 20.44
C ASN A 46 2.96 -15.07 19.12
N LYS A 47 1.86 -14.33 19.20
CA LYS A 47 1.22 -13.69 18.04
C LYS A 47 2.13 -12.66 17.40
N LEU A 48 2.75 -11.79 18.18
CA LEU A 48 3.73 -10.81 17.66
C LEU A 48 4.99 -11.49 17.11
N GLY A 49 5.38 -12.63 17.67
CA GLY A 49 6.49 -13.44 17.15
C GLY A 49 6.28 -13.92 15.72
N LEU A 50 5.04 -14.01 15.25
CA LEU A 50 4.73 -14.32 13.85
C LEU A 50 5.21 -13.22 12.90
N LEU A 51 5.19 -11.95 13.33
CA LEU A 51 5.68 -10.83 12.53
C LEU A 51 7.20 -10.89 12.27
N ALA A 52 7.94 -11.47 13.20
CA ALA A 52 9.39 -11.61 13.06
C ALA A 52 9.81 -12.56 11.93
N GLN A 53 8.88 -13.34 11.39
CA GLN A 53 9.09 -14.21 10.24
C GLN A 53 8.94 -13.38 8.96
N THR A 54 10.04 -12.81 8.49
CA THR A 54 10.06 -12.07 7.21
C THR A 54 10.28 -13.05 6.07
N PRO A 55 9.32 -13.17 5.12
CA PRO A 55 9.53 -13.96 3.92
C PRO A 55 10.59 -13.31 3.03
N SER A 56 11.20 -14.09 2.15
CA SER A 56 12.03 -13.51 1.10
C SER A 56 11.18 -12.73 0.09
N GLU A 57 11.77 -11.74 -0.55
CA GLU A 57 11.06 -10.95 -1.57
C GLU A 57 10.52 -11.84 -2.70
N SER A 58 11.28 -12.83 -3.13
CA SER A 58 10.87 -13.78 -4.16
C SER A 58 9.70 -14.70 -3.78
N GLU A 59 9.44 -14.89 -2.48
CA GLU A 59 8.25 -15.62 -2.01
C GLU A 59 6.99 -14.77 -2.04
N MET A 60 7.14 -13.45 -1.91
CA MET A 60 6.03 -12.51 -1.87
C MET A 60 5.65 -11.99 -3.25
N ILE A 61 6.65 -11.69 -4.10
CA ILE A 61 6.45 -10.96 -5.35
C ILE A 61 6.48 -11.93 -6.52
N SER A 62 5.33 -12.08 -7.19
CA SER A 62 5.20 -12.92 -8.39
C SER A 62 5.33 -12.15 -9.70
N THR A 63 5.14 -10.83 -9.67
CA THR A 63 5.19 -9.94 -10.84
C THR A 63 6.06 -8.74 -10.49
N PRO A 64 7.39 -8.90 -10.55
CA PRO A 64 8.33 -7.79 -10.32
C PRO A 64 8.21 -6.75 -11.44
N TYR A 65 8.60 -5.53 -11.14
CA TYR A 65 8.66 -4.41 -12.10
C TYR A 65 9.94 -3.60 -11.88
N GLU A 66 10.35 -2.89 -12.93
CA GLU A 66 11.42 -1.91 -12.87
C GLU A 66 10.85 -0.50 -13.17
N LYS A 67 11.31 0.53 -12.44
CA LYS A 67 10.84 1.92 -12.68
C LYS A 67 11.22 2.41 -14.08
N GLU A 68 12.29 1.89 -14.65
CA GLU A 68 12.77 2.18 -15.99
C GLU A 68 11.71 1.84 -17.06
N ASP A 69 11.02 0.71 -16.91
CA ASP A 69 9.93 0.30 -17.79
C ASP A 69 8.80 1.34 -17.82
N GLY A 70 8.51 1.96 -16.66
CA GLY A 70 7.52 3.03 -16.57
C GLY A 70 7.87 4.28 -17.37
N VAL A 71 9.17 4.61 -17.51
CA VAL A 71 9.62 5.73 -18.37
C VAL A 71 9.35 5.42 -19.84
N GLU A 72 9.60 4.17 -20.27
CA GLU A 72 9.32 3.74 -21.63
C GLU A 72 7.82 3.76 -21.94
N VAL A 73 7.01 3.29 -20.97
CA VAL A 73 5.55 3.33 -21.10
C VAL A 73 5.05 4.76 -21.22
N LEU A 74 5.52 5.71 -20.38
CA LEU A 74 5.16 7.13 -20.49
C LEU A 74 5.55 7.72 -21.84
N SER A 75 6.75 7.42 -22.31
CA SER A 75 7.23 7.88 -23.63
C SER A 75 6.33 7.37 -24.75
N SER A 76 5.88 6.11 -24.68
CA SER A 76 4.97 5.53 -25.66
C SER A 76 3.57 6.15 -25.60
N MET A 77 3.08 6.46 -24.40
CA MET A 77 1.75 7.03 -24.19
C MET A 77 1.65 8.48 -24.67
N PHE A 78 2.67 9.29 -24.40
CA PHE A 78 2.62 10.73 -24.59
C PHE A 78 3.55 11.25 -25.68
N GLY A 79 4.45 10.44 -26.22
CA GLY A 79 5.42 10.86 -27.24
C GLY A 79 6.42 11.91 -26.73
N SER A 80 6.54 12.10 -25.43
CA SER A 80 7.42 13.07 -24.76
C SER A 80 8.19 12.43 -23.64
N ASN A 81 9.45 12.84 -23.46
CA ASN A 81 10.31 12.42 -22.37
C ASN A 81 10.39 13.47 -21.23
N ASP A 82 9.61 14.56 -21.33
CA ASP A 82 9.71 15.68 -20.37
C ASP A 82 8.92 15.39 -19.06
N ILE A 83 8.13 14.33 -19.04
CA ILE A 83 7.32 13.94 -17.88
C ILE A 83 8.21 13.37 -16.77
N VAL A 84 9.25 12.63 -17.15
CA VAL A 84 10.19 12.05 -16.18
C VAL A 84 11.62 12.41 -16.58
N THR A 85 12.36 12.97 -15.65
CA THR A 85 13.80 13.20 -15.81
C THR A 85 14.57 12.32 -14.84
N ARG A 86 15.75 11.84 -15.27
CA ARG A 86 16.63 11.02 -14.44
C ARG A 86 17.81 11.86 -13.92
N ASP A 87 18.06 11.78 -12.62
CA ASP A 87 19.24 12.37 -11.98
C ASP A 87 19.95 11.28 -11.16
N GLY A 88 20.99 10.67 -11.75
CA GLY A 88 21.64 9.48 -11.20
C GLY A 88 20.67 8.30 -11.13
N ASP A 89 20.43 7.80 -9.91
CA ASP A 89 19.50 6.70 -9.65
C ASP A 89 18.08 7.17 -9.28
N LYS A 90 17.84 8.48 -9.32
CA LYS A 90 16.54 9.07 -8.96
C LYS A 90 15.75 9.46 -10.19
N TYR A 91 14.45 9.20 -10.15
CA TYR A 91 13.49 9.67 -11.13
C TYR A 91 12.72 10.85 -10.56
N ASN A 92 12.67 11.94 -11.32
CA ASN A 92 11.87 13.11 -10.98
C ASN A 92 10.66 13.15 -11.92
N PHE A 93 9.48 12.87 -11.39
CA PHE A 93 8.23 12.91 -12.13
C PHE A 93 7.67 14.34 -12.12
N ASN A 94 7.40 14.88 -13.29
CA ASN A 94 6.83 16.22 -13.46
C ASN A 94 5.30 16.12 -13.61
N LEU A 95 4.59 16.29 -12.51
CA LEU A 95 3.13 16.19 -12.47
C LEU A 95 2.46 17.24 -13.39
N GLU A 96 2.99 18.46 -13.47
CA GLU A 96 2.42 19.50 -14.32
C GLU A 96 2.52 19.14 -15.80
N ALA A 97 3.68 18.67 -16.24
CA ALA A 97 3.88 18.17 -17.60
C ALA A 97 2.96 16.97 -17.90
N TYR A 98 2.80 16.07 -16.94
CA TYR A 98 1.94 14.89 -17.06
C TYR A 98 0.46 15.24 -17.26
N ILE A 99 -0.08 16.16 -16.45
CA ILE A 99 -1.49 16.62 -16.52
C ILE A 99 -1.78 17.35 -17.84
N GLN A 100 -0.77 18.04 -18.40
CA GLN A 100 -0.93 18.81 -19.63
C GLN A 100 -0.69 17.99 -20.89
N ALA A 101 0.00 16.84 -20.78
CA ALA A 101 0.33 16.01 -21.92
C ALA A 101 -0.91 15.37 -22.56
N ASP A 102 -0.97 15.39 -23.89
CA ASP A 102 -2.00 14.72 -24.65
C ASP A 102 -1.63 13.26 -24.89
N LEU A 103 -2.52 12.34 -24.53
CA LEU A 103 -2.37 10.91 -24.79
C LEU A 103 -2.28 10.66 -26.32
N GLN A 104 -1.17 10.11 -26.79
CA GLN A 104 -0.95 9.84 -28.22
C GLN A 104 -1.58 8.51 -28.66
N VAL A 105 -1.57 7.53 -27.78
CA VAL A 105 -2.13 6.20 -27.99
C VAL A 105 -3.00 5.79 -26.80
N GLU A 106 -3.98 4.95 -27.04
CA GLU A 106 -4.77 4.32 -25.98
C GLU A 106 -3.99 3.10 -25.47
N PRO A 107 -3.40 3.16 -24.25
CA PRO A 107 -2.50 2.12 -23.81
C PRO A 107 -3.23 0.90 -23.23
N TYR A 108 -2.60 -0.27 -23.41
CA TYR A 108 -2.91 -1.50 -22.69
C TYR A 108 -1.81 -1.75 -21.66
N LEU A 109 -2.06 -1.41 -20.42
CA LEU A 109 -1.09 -1.52 -19.34
C LEU A 109 -1.17 -2.89 -18.69
N SER A 110 -0.06 -3.61 -18.67
CA SER A 110 0.08 -4.85 -17.91
C SER A 110 0.21 -4.56 -16.40
N ASP A 111 0.27 -5.60 -15.60
CA ASP A 111 0.55 -5.52 -14.16
C ASP A 111 1.84 -4.75 -13.88
N SER A 112 2.94 -5.13 -14.56
CA SER A 112 4.25 -4.51 -14.43
C SER A 112 4.28 -3.06 -14.94
N ASP A 113 3.64 -2.78 -16.09
CA ASP A 113 3.54 -1.41 -16.62
C ASP A 113 2.83 -0.50 -15.62
N THR A 114 1.70 -0.98 -15.06
CA THR A 114 0.94 -0.21 -14.07
C THR A 114 1.74 0.00 -12.79
N ALA A 115 2.45 -1.03 -12.32
CA ALA A 115 3.26 -0.93 -11.11
C ALA A 115 4.45 0.03 -11.30
N SER A 116 5.12 -0.02 -12.46
CA SER A 116 6.22 0.88 -12.81
C SER A 116 5.78 2.34 -12.86
N LEU A 117 4.65 2.59 -13.54
CA LEU A 117 4.06 3.93 -13.63
C LEU A 117 3.62 4.46 -12.26
N PHE A 118 2.96 3.62 -11.47
CA PHE A 118 2.51 3.98 -10.12
C PHE A 118 3.68 4.32 -9.21
N ALA A 119 4.77 3.55 -9.26
CA ALA A 119 5.95 3.82 -8.47
C ALA A 119 6.63 5.14 -8.86
N LEU A 120 6.74 5.44 -10.17
CA LEU A 120 7.26 6.73 -10.64
C LEU A 120 6.36 7.90 -10.20
N PHE A 121 5.05 7.72 -10.30
CA PHE A 121 4.08 8.75 -9.92
C PHE A 121 4.15 9.06 -8.43
N ILE A 122 4.16 8.04 -7.56
CA ILE A 122 4.26 8.24 -6.10
C ILE A 122 5.56 8.92 -5.68
N ASP A 123 6.68 8.58 -6.32
CA ASP A 123 7.98 9.20 -6.00
C ASP A 123 8.04 10.70 -6.37
N GLY A 124 7.28 11.12 -7.38
CA GLY A 124 7.40 12.45 -7.94
C GLY A 124 6.27 13.42 -7.60
N VAL A 125 5.20 12.95 -6.94
CA VAL A 125 4.08 13.82 -6.56
C VAL A 125 4.12 14.15 -5.07
N ASP A 126 3.57 15.33 -4.74
CA ASP A 126 3.28 15.67 -3.36
C ASP A 126 2.22 14.67 -2.81
N ALA A 127 2.63 13.89 -1.83
CA ALA A 127 1.81 12.85 -1.21
C ALA A 127 0.43 13.37 -0.77
N ASN A 128 0.37 14.60 -0.24
CA ASN A 128 -0.88 15.23 0.18
C ASN A 128 -1.85 15.45 -1.00
N SER A 129 -1.32 15.73 -2.19
CA SER A 129 -2.12 15.97 -3.41
C SER A 129 -2.88 14.72 -3.86
N ILE A 130 -2.33 13.54 -3.57
CA ILE A 130 -2.91 12.24 -3.87
C ILE A 130 -3.57 11.57 -2.65
N GLY A 131 -3.59 12.28 -1.51
CA GLY A 131 -4.23 11.79 -0.29
C GLY A 131 -3.41 10.79 0.52
N ILE A 132 -2.12 10.67 0.24
CA ILE A 132 -1.16 9.87 1.01
C ILE A 132 -0.49 10.77 2.04
N ASP A 133 -0.15 10.21 3.18
CA ASP A 133 0.64 10.87 4.20
C ASP A 133 2.12 10.91 3.78
N GLU A 134 2.74 12.09 3.80
CA GLU A 134 4.15 12.27 3.40
C GLU A 134 5.12 11.37 4.17
N ASP A 135 4.83 11.13 5.44
CA ASP A 135 5.67 10.24 6.25
C ASP A 135 5.50 8.77 5.83
N LEU A 136 4.33 8.40 5.30
CA LEU A 136 4.08 7.05 4.82
C LEU A 136 4.91 6.75 3.56
N VAL A 137 5.00 7.68 2.63
CA VAL A 137 5.76 7.52 1.37
C VAL A 137 7.25 7.25 1.63
N LYS A 138 7.80 7.77 2.74
CA LYS A 138 9.21 7.55 3.10
C LYS A 138 9.53 6.11 3.50
N TYR A 139 8.53 5.39 4.04
CA TYR A 139 8.74 4.06 4.62
C TYR A 139 8.05 2.95 3.86
N ILE A 140 7.16 3.29 2.92
CA ILE A 140 6.40 2.31 2.15
C ILE A 140 6.77 2.39 0.68
N SER A 141 7.14 1.25 0.10
CA SER A 141 7.37 1.09 -1.34
C SER A 141 6.39 0.08 -1.92
N LEU A 142 5.85 0.38 -3.10
CA LEU A 142 5.12 -0.61 -3.87
C LEU A 142 6.09 -1.72 -4.31
N LYS A 143 5.63 -2.96 -4.29
CA LYS A 143 6.39 -4.13 -4.75
C LYS A 143 5.70 -4.86 -5.88
N GLN A 144 4.38 -4.82 -5.92
CA GLN A 144 3.59 -5.51 -6.94
C GLN A 144 2.24 -4.83 -7.11
N ILE A 145 1.73 -4.82 -8.34
CA ILE A 145 0.31 -4.75 -8.68
C ILE A 145 0.02 -5.97 -9.56
N LYS A 146 -1.15 -6.58 -9.39
CA LYS A 146 -1.63 -7.68 -10.21
C LYS A 146 -3.13 -7.57 -10.40
N PHE A 147 -3.58 -7.74 -11.63
CA PHE A 147 -4.99 -7.78 -12.01
C PHE A 147 -5.45 -9.21 -12.27
N SER A 148 -6.68 -9.53 -11.89
CA SER A 148 -7.30 -10.83 -12.17
C SER A 148 -8.82 -10.72 -12.19
N ASN A 149 -9.49 -11.75 -12.70
CA ASN A 149 -10.95 -11.87 -12.67
C ASN A 149 -11.68 -10.66 -13.25
N ALA A 150 -11.21 -10.16 -14.40
CA ALA A 150 -11.84 -9.03 -15.07
C ALA A 150 -13.23 -9.41 -15.62
N VAL A 151 -14.24 -8.61 -15.29
CA VAL A 151 -15.61 -8.78 -15.79
C VAL A 151 -16.08 -7.46 -16.36
N SER A 152 -16.64 -7.48 -17.57
CA SER A 152 -17.19 -6.28 -18.22
C SER A 152 -18.66 -6.53 -18.60
N THR A 153 -19.53 -5.62 -18.17
CA THR A 153 -20.96 -5.57 -18.53
C THR A 153 -21.25 -4.40 -19.46
N SER A 154 -22.50 -4.12 -19.74
CA SER A 154 -22.89 -2.93 -20.51
C SER A 154 -22.68 -1.63 -19.73
N SER A 155 -22.78 -1.65 -18.40
CA SER A 155 -22.78 -0.46 -17.53
C SER A 155 -21.56 -0.33 -16.63
N SER A 156 -20.85 -1.45 -16.35
CA SER A 156 -19.73 -1.47 -15.44
C SER A 156 -18.60 -2.37 -15.92
N THR A 157 -17.42 -2.18 -15.35
CA THR A 157 -16.30 -3.10 -15.43
C THR A 157 -15.78 -3.34 -14.02
N SER A 158 -15.42 -4.57 -13.70
CA SER A 158 -14.83 -4.92 -12.42
C SER A 158 -13.58 -5.78 -12.59
N VAL A 159 -12.70 -5.72 -11.59
CA VAL A 159 -11.44 -6.47 -11.57
C VAL A 159 -11.02 -6.71 -10.13
N ASP A 160 -10.38 -7.84 -9.87
CA ASP A 160 -9.67 -8.06 -8.62
C ASP A 160 -8.26 -7.48 -8.75
N ILE A 161 -7.91 -6.62 -7.80
CA ILE A 161 -6.58 -6.02 -7.69
C ILE A 161 -5.89 -6.64 -6.49
N ASN A 162 -4.69 -7.20 -6.71
CA ASN A 162 -3.75 -7.52 -5.66
C ASN A 162 -2.61 -6.52 -5.71
N TYR A 163 -2.30 -5.87 -4.60
CA TYR A 163 -1.08 -5.10 -4.44
C TYR A 163 -0.27 -5.58 -3.25
N ILE A 164 1.02 -5.35 -3.30
CA ILE A 164 1.95 -5.61 -2.20
C ILE A 164 2.77 -4.34 -1.96
N PHE A 165 2.71 -3.84 -0.73
CA PHE A 165 3.63 -2.83 -0.23
C PHE A 165 4.66 -3.45 0.70
N ALA A 166 5.88 -2.95 0.66
CA ALA A 166 6.90 -3.21 1.66
C ALA A 166 7.09 -1.97 2.52
N ALA A 167 6.96 -2.12 3.84
CA ALA A 167 7.28 -1.10 4.81
C ALA A 167 8.69 -1.34 5.35
N ASP A 168 9.59 -0.35 5.18
CA ASP A 168 10.93 -0.36 5.77
C ASP A 168 10.86 0.12 7.22
N LEU A 169 11.08 -0.79 8.14
CA LEU A 169 11.06 -0.54 9.58
C LEU A 169 12.46 -0.40 10.19
N LEU A 170 13.52 -0.52 9.38
CA LEU A 170 14.90 -0.52 9.86
C LEU A 170 15.24 0.81 10.57
N SER A 171 14.86 1.94 10.00
CA SER A 171 15.11 3.26 10.59
C SER A 171 14.37 3.44 11.91
N ILE A 172 13.15 2.91 12.02
CA ILE A 172 12.36 2.94 13.26
C ILE A 172 13.04 2.09 14.35
N LYS A 173 13.56 0.91 13.98
CA LYS A 173 14.33 0.03 14.90
C LYS A 173 15.59 0.70 15.38
N GLN A 174 16.33 1.38 14.51
CA GLN A 174 17.54 2.11 14.87
C GLN A 174 17.25 3.22 15.89
N THR A 175 16.27 4.07 15.60
CA THR A 175 15.86 5.15 16.54
C THR A 175 15.45 4.58 17.91
N ALA A 176 14.64 3.51 17.92
CA ALA A 176 14.23 2.88 19.17
C ALA A 176 15.41 2.31 19.97
N SER A 177 16.45 1.79 19.28
CA SER A 177 17.66 1.25 19.91
C SER A 177 18.55 2.34 20.49
N GLU A 178 18.59 3.51 19.86
CA GLU A 178 19.34 4.67 20.33
C GLU A 178 18.71 5.31 21.57
N GLU A 179 17.37 5.35 21.62
CA GLU A 179 16.65 5.95 22.75
C GLU A 179 16.72 5.09 24.01
N ASN A 180 16.62 3.76 23.88
CA ASN A 180 16.66 2.85 25.05
C ASN A 180 17.10 1.44 24.66
N ALA A 181 18.17 0.93 25.27
CA ALA A 181 18.73 -0.38 24.97
C ALA A 181 17.76 -1.56 25.21
N ILE A 182 16.87 -1.47 26.21
CA ILE A 182 15.86 -2.51 26.47
C ILE A 182 14.79 -2.47 25.38
N ILE A 183 14.33 -1.28 25.02
CA ILE A 183 13.38 -1.07 23.94
C ILE A 183 13.98 -1.55 22.63
N GLY A 184 15.21 -1.18 22.33
CA GLY A 184 15.94 -1.62 21.14
C GLY A 184 16.07 -3.14 21.05
N PHE A 185 16.40 -3.82 22.16
CA PHE A 185 16.48 -5.28 22.17
C PHE A 185 15.13 -5.94 21.79
N LEU A 186 14.03 -5.40 22.28
CA LEU A 186 12.71 -5.98 22.10
C LEU A 186 12.14 -5.68 20.71
N VAL A 187 12.35 -4.46 20.21
CA VAL A 187 12.00 -4.10 18.84
C VAL A 187 12.79 -4.96 17.85
N ASN A 188 14.10 -5.11 18.06
CA ASN A 188 14.92 -5.97 17.21
C ASN A 188 14.51 -7.45 17.22
N LYS A 189 13.88 -7.90 18.32
CA LYS A 189 13.43 -9.28 18.45
C LYS A 189 12.08 -9.56 17.77
N PHE A 190 11.16 -8.61 17.81
CA PHE A 190 9.76 -8.84 17.40
C PHE A 190 9.34 -8.04 16.16
N VAL A 191 10.05 -6.98 15.80
CA VAL A 191 9.77 -6.17 14.64
C VAL A 191 10.72 -6.56 13.52
N PRO A 192 10.21 -6.98 12.34
CA PRO A 192 11.07 -7.27 11.18
C PRO A 192 11.70 -6.00 10.64
N ASP A 193 12.76 -6.12 9.83
CA ASP A 193 13.34 -4.98 9.11
C ASP A 193 12.41 -4.51 8.00
N THR A 194 11.72 -5.44 7.36
CA THR A 194 10.72 -5.18 6.32
C THR A 194 9.44 -5.91 6.64
N LEU A 195 8.31 -5.21 6.51
CA LEU A 195 6.97 -5.75 6.67
C LEU A 195 6.24 -5.66 5.32
N TYR A 196 5.82 -6.81 4.80
CA TYR A 196 5.02 -6.86 3.58
C TYR A 196 3.54 -6.78 3.93
N LEU A 197 2.83 -5.88 3.26
CA LEU A 197 1.39 -5.66 3.37
C LEU A 197 0.76 -6.00 2.03
N SER A 198 0.07 -7.13 1.95
CA SER A 198 -0.63 -7.57 0.75
C SER A 198 -2.12 -7.41 0.91
N SER A 199 -2.77 -6.77 -0.04
CA SER A 199 -4.23 -6.71 -0.11
C SER A 199 -4.72 -7.20 -1.46
N THR A 200 -5.81 -7.95 -1.44
CA THR A 200 -6.57 -8.31 -2.65
C THR A 200 -8.00 -7.83 -2.46
N PHE A 201 -8.53 -7.08 -3.38
CA PHE A 201 -9.90 -6.55 -3.33
C PHE A 201 -10.49 -6.47 -4.74
N ASN A 202 -11.82 -6.48 -4.81
CA ASN A 202 -12.53 -6.22 -6.06
C ASN A 202 -12.87 -4.74 -6.15
N ILE A 203 -12.66 -4.15 -7.31
CA ILE A 203 -13.13 -2.81 -7.64
C ILE A 203 -14.07 -2.87 -8.83
N GLU A 204 -15.19 -2.17 -8.75
CA GLU A 204 -16.14 -2.02 -9.83
C GLU A 204 -16.27 -0.55 -10.21
N PHE A 205 -16.10 -0.25 -11.49
CA PHE A 205 -16.18 1.08 -12.08
C PHE A 205 -17.46 1.24 -12.90
N SER A 206 -18.09 2.40 -12.81
CA SER A 206 -19.08 2.82 -13.78
C SER A 206 -18.41 3.13 -15.14
N LYS A 207 -18.99 2.65 -16.25
CA LYS A 207 -18.51 2.99 -17.59
C LYS A 207 -18.80 4.42 -18.01
N GLU A 208 -19.75 5.08 -17.33
CA GLU A 208 -20.06 6.49 -17.57
C GLU A 208 -19.07 7.42 -16.85
N ASN A 209 -18.55 6.98 -15.70
CA ASN A 209 -17.59 7.73 -14.91
C ASN A 209 -16.68 6.78 -14.13
N TYR A 210 -15.44 6.58 -14.59
CA TYR A 210 -14.48 5.68 -13.95
C TYR A 210 -14.01 6.15 -12.56
N GLN A 211 -14.26 7.41 -12.19
CA GLN A 211 -14.01 7.92 -10.85
C GLN A 211 -15.11 7.55 -9.84
N ASP A 212 -16.26 7.07 -10.35
CA ASP A 212 -17.32 6.50 -9.54
C ASP A 212 -17.11 4.99 -9.44
N TYR A 213 -16.42 4.57 -8.40
CA TYR A 213 -16.08 3.17 -8.17
C TYR A 213 -16.46 2.72 -6.75
N THR A 214 -16.71 1.43 -6.64
CA THR A 214 -16.92 0.77 -5.36
C THR A 214 -15.86 -0.27 -5.10
N ILE A 215 -15.36 -0.31 -3.86
CA ILE A 215 -14.42 -1.30 -3.38
C ILE A 215 -15.18 -2.32 -2.55
N THR A 216 -15.07 -3.57 -2.91
CA THR A 216 -15.66 -4.67 -2.15
C THR A 216 -14.57 -5.64 -1.70
N ASN A 217 -14.90 -6.41 -0.69
CA ASN A 217 -13.93 -7.10 0.10
C ASN A 217 -13.03 -8.08 -0.55
N SER A 218 -12.10 -8.29 0.26
CA SER A 218 -10.79 -8.66 0.08
C SER A 218 -10.16 -9.44 1.19
N SER A 219 -9.01 -9.97 0.94
CA SER A 219 -8.09 -10.47 1.93
C SER A 219 -7.00 -9.43 2.18
N PHE A 220 -6.60 -9.32 3.44
CA PHE A 220 -5.44 -8.53 3.83
C PHE A 220 -4.47 -9.41 4.61
N ILE A 221 -3.26 -9.51 4.13
CA ILE A 221 -2.22 -10.42 4.63
C ILE A 221 -0.99 -9.62 5.00
N VAL A 222 -0.42 -9.93 6.14
CA VAL A 222 0.85 -9.38 6.61
C VAL A 222 1.93 -10.44 6.44
N ASN A 223 3.02 -10.11 5.78
CA ASN A 223 4.07 -11.04 5.39
C ASN A 223 3.49 -12.26 4.64
N SER A 224 3.94 -13.46 4.98
CA SER A 224 3.40 -14.74 4.46
C SER A 224 2.43 -15.41 5.44
N LEU A 225 1.85 -14.66 6.38
CA LEU A 225 0.92 -15.20 7.37
C LEU A 225 -0.39 -15.63 6.70
N SER A 226 -1.05 -16.63 7.28
CA SER A 226 -2.43 -16.92 6.89
C SER A 226 -3.37 -15.79 7.28
N GLN A 227 -4.58 -15.74 6.71
CA GLN A 227 -5.60 -14.75 7.08
C GLN A 227 -5.91 -14.80 8.58
N GLU A 228 -6.00 -16.01 9.16
CA GLU A 228 -6.26 -16.20 10.59
C GLU A 228 -5.11 -15.67 11.45
N GLN A 229 -3.87 -15.94 11.06
CA GLN A 229 -2.69 -15.43 11.76
C GLN A 229 -2.59 -13.90 11.63
N THR A 230 -2.83 -13.36 10.45
CA THR A 230 -2.88 -11.90 10.22
C THR A 230 -3.94 -11.25 11.11
N ASN A 231 -5.16 -11.79 11.13
CA ASN A 231 -6.23 -11.30 12.00
C ASN A 231 -5.83 -11.35 13.47
N SER A 232 -5.21 -12.44 13.92
CA SER A 232 -4.74 -12.58 15.29
C SER A 232 -3.68 -11.55 15.68
N VAL A 233 -2.78 -11.22 14.75
CA VAL A 233 -1.78 -10.16 14.95
C VAL A 233 -2.46 -8.79 15.01
N LEU A 234 -3.38 -8.50 14.08
CA LEU A 234 -4.11 -7.23 14.03
C LEU A 234 -5.00 -7.03 15.28
N ASP A 235 -5.62 -8.11 15.82
CA ASP A 235 -6.35 -8.06 17.08
C ASP A 235 -5.45 -7.59 18.23
N VAL A 236 -4.25 -8.16 18.34
CA VAL A 236 -3.28 -7.74 19.35
C VAL A 236 -2.89 -6.27 19.17
N LEU A 237 -2.61 -5.85 17.92
CA LEU A 237 -2.22 -4.47 17.63
C LEU A 237 -3.37 -3.49 17.88
N SER A 238 -4.63 -3.91 17.68
CA SER A 238 -5.82 -3.11 17.96
C SER A 238 -5.95 -2.75 19.44
N LEU A 239 -5.46 -3.60 20.36
CA LEU A 239 -5.44 -3.28 21.80
C LEU A 239 -4.67 -1.99 22.13
N PHE A 240 -3.74 -1.58 21.25
CA PHE A 240 -2.87 -0.41 21.45
C PHE A 240 -3.23 0.77 20.55
N SER A 241 -4.10 0.59 19.56
CA SER A 241 -4.42 1.62 18.56
C SER A 241 -5.71 2.40 18.86
N ASN A 242 -6.58 1.92 19.70
CA ASN A 242 -7.97 2.36 19.89
C ASN A 242 -8.81 2.29 18.59
N GLU A 243 -8.41 1.48 17.64
CA GLU A 243 -9.10 1.25 16.36
C GLU A 243 -9.12 -0.26 16.09
N ASP A 244 -10.16 -0.77 15.46
CA ASP A 244 -10.16 -2.14 14.94
C ASP A 244 -9.31 -2.18 13.65
N LEU A 245 -8.06 -2.61 13.80
CA LEU A 245 -7.11 -2.62 12.69
C LEU A 245 -7.43 -3.67 11.62
N LYS A 246 -8.24 -4.70 11.93
CA LYS A 246 -8.67 -5.68 10.93
C LYS A 246 -9.58 -5.06 9.89
N GLU A 247 -10.41 -4.11 10.30
CA GLU A 247 -11.34 -3.41 9.42
C GLU A 247 -10.70 -2.15 8.86
N THR A 248 -10.11 -1.32 9.72
CA THR A 248 -9.69 0.03 9.34
C THR A 248 -8.39 0.07 8.52
N LEU A 249 -7.46 -0.87 8.72
CA LEU A 249 -6.19 -0.84 8.01
C LEU A 249 -6.35 -1.25 6.53
N PRO A 250 -7.01 -2.37 6.19
CA PRO A 250 -7.28 -2.72 4.80
C PRO A 250 -8.10 -1.65 4.07
N GLU A 251 -9.17 -1.13 4.70
CA GLU A 251 -10.01 -0.09 4.12
C GLU A 251 -9.22 1.17 3.77
N LYS A 252 -8.41 1.66 4.72
CA LYS A 252 -7.58 2.85 4.51
C LYS A 252 -6.52 2.64 3.42
N LEU A 253 -5.85 1.49 3.41
CA LEU A 253 -4.83 1.19 2.42
C LEU A 253 -5.43 1.01 1.01
N ASN A 254 -6.56 0.31 0.90
CA ASN A 254 -7.25 0.13 -0.38
C ASN A 254 -7.75 1.48 -0.92
N THR A 255 -8.36 2.30 -0.09
CA THR A 255 -8.82 3.65 -0.47
C THR A 255 -7.65 4.53 -0.91
N MET A 256 -6.54 4.51 -0.16
CA MET A 256 -5.32 5.24 -0.51
C MET A 256 -4.77 4.78 -1.87
N PHE A 257 -4.65 3.47 -2.08
CA PHE A 257 -4.17 2.88 -3.32
C PHE A 257 -5.06 3.27 -4.51
N CYS A 258 -6.39 3.15 -4.37
CA CYS A 258 -7.33 3.50 -5.43
C CYS A 258 -7.31 5.00 -5.73
N ASN A 259 -7.24 5.86 -4.73
CA ASN A 259 -7.13 7.30 -4.93
C ASN A 259 -5.83 7.67 -5.66
N ALA A 260 -4.72 7.03 -5.30
CA ALA A 260 -3.44 7.28 -5.96
C ALA A 260 -3.39 6.73 -7.39
N LEU A 261 -4.08 5.63 -7.68
CA LEU A 261 -4.09 5.03 -9.02
C LEU A 261 -5.14 5.69 -9.92
N PHE A 262 -6.39 5.78 -9.47
CA PHE A 262 -7.52 6.19 -10.31
C PHE A 262 -7.96 7.64 -10.09
N GLY A 263 -7.57 8.25 -8.98
CA GLY A 263 -8.14 9.50 -8.52
C GLY A 263 -9.47 9.27 -7.79
N GLY A 264 -10.03 10.31 -7.24
CA GLY A 264 -11.29 10.30 -6.50
C GLY A 264 -11.31 11.39 -5.45
N ASP A 265 -12.48 11.82 -5.01
CA ASP A 265 -12.65 12.87 -3.98
C ASP A 265 -11.83 14.15 -4.24
N GLY A 266 -11.65 14.53 -5.52
CA GLY A 266 -10.85 15.67 -5.93
C GLY A 266 -9.33 15.46 -5.79
N LYS A 267 -8.87 14.22 -5.76
CA LYS A 267 -7.46 13.85 -5.74
C LYS A 267 -6.94 13.55 -7.13
N ASN A 268 -5.66 13.87 -7.35
CA ASN A 268 -4.94 13.53 -8.56
C ASN A 268 -4.47 12.07 -8.45
N GLY A 269 -5.10 11.15 -9.19
CA GLY A 269 -4.58 9.79 -9.34
C GLY A 269 -3.74 9.66 -10.60
N LEU A 270 -2.93 8.61 -10.69
CA LEU A 270 -2.13 8.34 -11.89
C LEU A 270 -3.00 8.37 -13.16
N VAL A 271 -4.04 7.55 -13.22
CA VAL A 271 -4.93 7.50 -14.39
C VAL A 271 -5.86 8.72 -14.44
N GLY A 272 -6.36 9.15 -13.28
CA GLY A 272 -7.28 10.29 -13.16
C GLY A 272 -6.68 11.63 -13.58
N SER A 273 -5.36 11.74 -13.61
CA SER A 273 -4.64 12.94 -14.04
C SER A 273 -4.33 12.96 -15.54
N ILE A 274 -4.58 11.87 -16.28
CA ILE A 274 -4.37 11.83 -17.73
C ILE A 274 -5.46 12.66 -18.42
N LYS A 275 -5.04 13.63 -19.20
CA LYS A 275 -5.94 14.49 -19.96
C LYS A 275 -6.72 13.71 -21.02
N GLY A 276 -8.03 13.84 -21.02
CA GLY A 276 -8.92 13.26 -22.04
C GLY A 276 -9.19 11.76 -21.84
N VAL A 277 -9.00 11.21 -20.66
CA VAL A 277 -9.48 9.86 -20.34
C VAL A 277 -10.99 9.85 -20.26
N GLY A 278 -11.62 8.99 -21.05
CA GLY A 278 -13.07 8.79 -21.07
C GLY A 278 -13.51 7.61 -20.21
N SER A 279 -12.80 6.50 -20.32
CA SER A 279 -13.12 5.30 -19.54
C SER A 279 -11.89 4.42 -19.30
N ILE A 280 -12.00 3.54 -18.30
CA ILE A 280 -11.04 2.48 -18.00
C ILE A 280 -11.77 1.15 -18.21
N GLU A 281 -11.12 0.21 -18.85
CA GLU A 281 -11.61 -1.17 -18.97
C GLU A 281 -10.50 -2.14 -18.56
N PHE A 282 -10.89 -3.28 -18.00
CA PHE A 282 -9.98 -4.39 -17.74
C PHE A 282 -10.31 -5.51 -18.71
N ILE A 283 -9.30 -5.94 -19.46
CA ILE A 283 -9.47 -6.89 -20.56
C ILE A 283 -8.57 -8.09 -20.34
N GLU A 284 -9.18 -9.26 -20.28
CA GLU A 284 -8.45 -10.53 -20.19
C GLU A 284 -7.77 -10.82 -21.53
N GLN A 285 -6.47 -11.08 -21.48
CA GLN A 285 -5.63 -11.44 -22.63
C GLN A 285 -4.85 -12.72 -22.34
N ALA A 286 -4.18 -13.28 -23.34
CA ALA A 286 -3.40 -14.51 -23.18
C ALA A 286 -2.28 -14.43 -22.13
N GLN A 287 -1.82 -13.23 -21.80
CA GLN A 287 -0.75 -12.96 -20.84
C GLN A 287 -1.26 -12.37 -19.50
N GLY A 288 -2.56 -12.46 -19.23
CA GLY A 288 -3.20 -11.91 -18.03
C GLY A 288 -4.15 -10.76 -18.34
N VAL A 289 -4.67 -10.13 -17.28
CA VAL A 289 -5.56 -8.98 -17.40
C VAL A 289 -4.74 -7.72 -17.65
N LYS A 290 -5.18 -6.88 -18.57
CA LYS A 290 -4.59 -5.56 -18.82
C LYS A 290 -5.58 -4.45 -18.57
N MET A 291 -5.10 -3.34 -18.02
CA MET A 291 -5.87 -2.11 -17.90
C MET A 291 -5.79 -1.34 -19.22
N PHE A 292 -6.93 -1.10 -19.83
CA PHE A 292 -7.07 -0.34 -21.08
C PHE A 292 -7.64 1.04 -20.78
N ILE A 293 -6.92 2.08 -21.17
CA ILE A 293 -7.30 3.48 -20.98
C ILE A 293 -7.80 4.03 -22.31
N LYS A 294 -9.06 4.43 -22.35
CA LYS A 294 -9.73 5.00 -23.52
C LYS A 294 -9.80 6.51 -23.44
N LYS A 295 -9.60 7.15 -24.58
CA LYS A 295 -9.87 8.59 -24.75
C LYS A 295 -11.36 8.88 -24.88
N VAL A 296 -11.75 10.11 -24.53
CA VAL A 296 -13.07 10.67 -24.84
C VAL A 296 -13.23 10.87 -26.34
#